data_e38a589d13502c254b31d8facf8164a4
#
_entry.id   e38a589d13502c254b31d8facf8164a4
#
_cell.length_a   1.000
_cell.length_b   1.000
_cell.length_c   1.000
_cell.angle_alpha   90.00
_cell.angle_beta   90.00
_cell.angle_gamma   90.00
#
_symmetry.space_group_name_H-M   'P 1'
#
loop_
_entity.id
_entity.type
_entity.pdbx_description
1 polymer ?
#
loop_
_entity_poly.entity_id
_entity_poly.type
_entity_poly.pdbx_seq_one_letter_code
_entity_poly.pdbx_strand_id
1 'polypeptide(L)'
;MDTIIQKIDAKPGQRIIAMSDIHGQPDYILQLLRKLHYRNDDILVIVGDLADKGSDSLHAVRYIMDLYLKNQVYVSMGNVDDRLVQLLLDETEGWEQRFHDFVHWQWDVWHRGLILDMLTGMGISPEHITPENTAACRKRLQEHYAPEISFLRQLPTILDMGSYLFVHGGIPTDDLDRLSGTPRYQWLKNDRFLEQDCRFSRCVVTGHWPVCLYRQDELNMNPLFDYERRVIAMDGGCGLKTTGQLNALVFPDKGAPMEKVTWESYDAFPLVTALENQEKKPFSLYIQYLDSQVDLLEEKDGMTLCRHSGSGKELWIPSCYLYRREDGWHANDYSDEELEVNAGDELSVLYSHASGCYVKKNGISGWYRGSYRESPSPMALLPGRPAEEKARRPKETAAYGLLDRLKVPYFHIDHPEAKTMKACEKIDEILDAFICKNLFLRNQQATRFYLLMMPADKKFKTKELSKQIGSARLSFGEPEFMERFLGISPGSVSVLGLMNDAENRVQLLMDRDVLKGTYFGCHPNVNTSSLRIRMDDLLERILPAIHHEPLMVELKGDPNP
;
A
#
# COMPACT_ATOMS: atom_id res chain seq x y z
N MET A 1 -7.64 25.53 -8.31
CA MET A 1 -8.93 24.78 -8.39
C MET A 1 -9.77 25.13 -7.16
N ASP A 2 -11.09 25.03 -7.28
CA ASP A 2 -12.00 25.45 -6.23
C ASP A 2 -12.32 24.31 -5.26
N THR A 3 -12.78 24.67 -4.07
CA THR A 3 -13.20 23.74 -3.03
C THR A 3 -14.48 23.03 -3.47
N ILE A 4 -14.41 21.70 -3.50
CA ILE A 4 -15.54 20.81 -3.81
C ILE A 4 -15.91 20.07 -2.53
N ILE A 5 -17.21 20.08 -2.22
CA ILE A 5 -17.78 19.39 -1.05
C ILE A 5 -18.63 18.23 -1.52
N GLN A 6 -18.34 17.03 -1.01
CA GLN A 6 -19.10 15.82 -1.31
C GLN A 6 -19.74 15.28 -0.03
N LYS A 7 -21.04 14.95 -0.09
CA LYS A 7 -21.74 14.29 1.01
C LYS A 7 -21.47 12.80 1.03
N ILE A 8 -21.26 12.25 2.24
CA ILE A 8 -21.21 10.82 2.48
C ILE A 8 -22.61 10.31 2.79
N ASP A 9 -23.10 9.37 1.98
CA ASP A 9 -24.40 8.73 2.20
C ASP A 9 -24.22 7.49 3.10
N ALA A 10 -24.26 7.70 4.41
CA ALA A 10 -24.16 6.64 5.41
C ALA A 10 -25.53 6.29 5.97
N LYS A 11 -25.84 4.99 6.05
CA LYS A 11 -27.07 4.48 6.68
C LYS A 11 -26.92 4.48 8.21
N PRO A 12 -28.04 4.56 8.97
CA PRO A 12 -27.98 4.37 10.41
C PRO A 12 -27.37 2.99 10.81
N GLY A 13 -26.46 2.99 11.76
CA GLY A 13 -25.79 1.76 12.24
C GLY A 13 -24.72 1.21 11.27
N GLN A 14 -24.41 1.88 10.17
CA GLN A 14 -23.34 1.48 9.27
C GLN A 14 -21.97 1.93 9.83
N ARG A 15 -21.03 1.00 9.91
CA ARG A 15 -19.68 1.27 10.38
C ARG A 15 -18.90 2.07 9.33
N ILE A 16 -18.14 3.07 9.80
CA ILE A 16 -17.27 3.87 8.95
C ILE A 16 -15.83 3.71 9.42
N ILE A 17 -14.92 3.53 8.49
CA ILE A 17 -13.48 3.48 8.71
C ILE A 17 -12.86 4.66 7.98
N ALA A 18 -12.06 5.49 8.66
CA ALA A 18 -11.38 6.61 8.02
C ALA A 18 -9.87 6.51 8.22
N MET A 19 -9.09 6.78 7.17
CA MET A 19 -7.63 6.83 7.18
C MET A 19 -7.12 7.99 6.33
N SER A 20 -5.86 8.40 6.51
CA SER A 20 -5.23 9.48 5.74
C SER A 20 -3.74 9.22 5.52
N ASP A 21 -3.13 10.02 4.63
CA ASP A 21 -1.67 10.07 4.47
C ASP A 21 -1.04 8.71 4.22
N ILE A 22 -1.54 8.03 3.18
CA ILE A 22 -1.13 6.69 2.79
C ILE A 22 0.26 6.72 2.14
N HIS A 23 0.55 7.79 1.40
CA HIS A 23 1.85 8.04 0.82
C HIS A 23 2.45 6.86 0.07
N GLY A 24 1.69 6.27 -0.88
CA GLY A 24 2.23 5.22 -1.74
C GLY A 24 2.60 3.93 -1.01
N GLN A 25 1.88 3.57 0.05
CA GLN A 25 2.08 2.34 0.83
C GLN A 25 0.86 1.42 0.69
N PRO A 26 0.67 0.72 -0.45
CA PRO A 26 -0.50 -0.12 -0.68
C PRO A 26 -0.65 -1.26 0.33
N ASP A 27 0.47 -1.83 0.77
CA ASP A 27 0.47 -2.91 1.76
C ASP A 27 -0.06 -2.46 3.12
N TYR A 28 0.20 -1.21 3.52
CA TYR A 28 -0.30 -0.67 4.79
C TYR A 28 -1.83 -0.57 4.79
N ILE A 29 -2.44 -0.10 3.70
CA ILE A 29 -3.91 -0.06 3.56
C ILE A 29 -4.47 -1.47 3.69
N LEU A 30 -3.93 -2.40 2.91
CA LEU A 30 -4.40 -3.77 2.83
C LEU A 30 -4.35 -4.45 4.21
N GLN A 31 -3.22 -4.32 4.93
CA GLN A 31 -3.05 -4.95 6.24
C GLN A 31 -3.92 -4.31 7.30
N LEU A 32 -4.08 -2.98 7.28
CA LEU A 32 -4.93 -2.27 8.22
C LEU A 32 -6.41 -2.61 8.01
N LEU A 33 -6.88 -2.68 6.77
CA LEU A 33 -8.24 -3.12 6.44
C LEU A 33 -8.50 -4.58 6.89
N ARG A 34 -7.51 -5.46 6.78
CA ARG A 34 -7.59 -6.83 7.31
C ARG A 34 -7.67 -6.86 8.83
N LYS A 35 -6.79 -6.13 9.50
CA LYS A 35 -6.80 -6.01 10.97
C LYS A 35 -8.15 -5.53 11.48
N LEU A 36 -8.79 -4.63 10.74
CA LEU A 36 -10.12 -4.10 11.03
C LEU A 36 -11.27 -5.01 10.58
N HIS A 37 -10.99 -6.15 9.93
CA HIS A 37 -12.02 -7.01 9.33
C HIS A 37 -13.00 -6.19 8.48
N TYR A 38 -12.45 -5.38 7.54
CA TYR A 38 -13.22 -4.54 6.63
C TYR A 38 -14.19 -5.37 5.79
N ARG A 39 -15.43 -4.91 5.66
CA ARG A 39 -16.50 -5.61 4.97
C ARG A 39 -17.11 -4.74 3.88
N ASN A 40 -17.77 -5.36 2.91
CA ASN A 40 -18.40 -4.65 1.79
C ASN A 40 -19.55 -3.72 2.21
N ASP A 41 -20.11 -3.89 3.41
CA ASP A 41 -21.15 -3.04 3.98
C ASP A 41 -20.59 -1.88 4.82
N ASP A 42 -19.29 -1.84 5.07
CA ASP A 42 -18.63 -0.72 5.72
C ASP A 42 -18.45 0.45 4.73
N ILE A 43 -18.37 1.66 5.26
CA ILE A 43 -17.91 2.82 4.50
C ILE A 43 -16.42 3.02 4.77
N LEU A 44 -15.63 3.20 3.72
CA LEU A 44 -14.24 3.60 3.82
C LEU A 44 -14.08 5.07 3.40
N VAL A 45 -13.44 5.86 4.24
CA VAL A 45 -13.11 7.28 3.99
C VAL A 45 -11.59 7.41 3.95
N ILE A 46 -11.05 7.98 2.87
CA ILE A 46 -9.61 8.24 2.71
C ILE A 46 -9.41 9.75 2.58
N VAL A 47 -8.61 10.34 3.48
CA VAL A 47 -8.50 11.78 3.65
C VAL A 47 -7.17 12.29 3.10
N GLY A 48 -6.99 12.16 1.80
CA GLY A 48 -5.88 12.72 1.04
C GLY A 48 -4.51 12.06 1.22
N ASP A 49 -3.56 12.58 0.45
CA ASP A 49 -2.16 12.17 0.34
C ASP A 49 -2.01 10.66 0.06
N LEU A 50 -2.54 10.25 -1.11
CA LEU A 50 -2.58 8.85 -1.53
C LEU A 50 -1.22 8.37 -2.02
N ALA A 51 -0.46 9.27 -2.67
CA ALA A 51 0.75 8.97 -3.41
C ALA A 51 1.99 9.64 -2.84
N ASP A 52 3.12 9.41 -3.48
CA ASP A 52 4.47 9.89 -3.16
C ASP A 52 5.02 9.42 -1.80
N LYS A 53 6.31 9.62 -1.59
CA LYS A 53 7.08 9.28 -0.38
C LYS A 53 7.19 7.78 -0.05
N GLY A 54 6.20 6.97 -0.37
CA GLY A 54 6.20 5.52 -0.15
C GLY A 54 6.82 4.70 -1.26
N SER A 55 6.74 3.39 -1.14
CA SER A 55 7.46 2.44 -2.00
C SER A 55 6.82 2.22 -3.38
N ASP A 56 5.50 2.42 -3.52
CA ASP A 56 4.76 2.12 -4.75
C ASP A 56 3.48 2.97 -4.84
N SER A 57 3.64 4.19 -5.34
CA SER A 57 2.55 5.18 -5.43
C SER A 57 1.50 4.81 -6.46
N LEU A 58 1.92 4.30 -7.62
CA LEU A 58 0.99 3.93 -8.69
C LEU A 58 0.10 2.77 -8.25
N HIS A 59 0.66 1.78 -7.58
CA HIS A 59 -0.11 0.66 -7.05
C HIS A 59 -1.07 1.12 -5.94
N ALA A 60 -0.63 2.00 -5.03
CA ALA A 60 -1.51 2.55 -3.99
C ALA A 60 -2.72 3.27 -4.59
N VAL A 61 -2.51 4.15 -5.57
CA VAL A 61 -3.59 4.87 -6.28
C VAL A 61 -4.54 3.87 -6.96
N ARG A 62 -4.01 2.91 -7.69
CA ARG A 62 -4.81 1.89 -8.38
C ARG A 62 -5.60 0.99 -7.42
N TYR A 63 -5.01 0.61 -6.30
CA TYR A 63 -5.70 -0.17 -5.27
C TYR A 63 -6.88 0.62 -4.66
N ILE A 64 -6.68 1.91 -4.39
CA ILE A 64 -7.76 2.79 -3.91
C ILE A 64 -8.84 2.98 -4.97
N MET A 65 -8.47 3.15 -6.23
CA MET A 65 -9.44 3.20 -7.35
C MET A 65 -10.28 1.92 -7.43
N ASP A 66 -9.66 0.77 -7.25
CA ASP A 66 -10.34 -0.52 -7.22
C ASP A 66 -11.36 -0.63 -6.07
N LEU A 67 -10.96 -0.19 -4.87
CA LEU A 67 -11.87 -0.11 -3.72
C LEU A 67 -13.02 0.87 -4.00
N TYR A 68 -12.72 2.04 -4.56
CA TYR A 68 -13.70 3.07 -4.91
C TYR A 68 -14.76 2.58 -5.90
N LEU A 69 -14.36 1.76 -6.88
CA LEU A 69 -15.28 1.23 -7.91
C LEU A 69 -16.16 0.09 -7.40
N LYS A 70 -15.72 -0.65 -6.38
CA LYS A 70 -16.39 -1.88 -5.90
C LYS A 70 -17.20 -1.70 -4.63
N ASN A 71 -16.87 -0.69 -3.82
CA ASN A 71 -17.38 -0.53 -2.46
C ASN A 71 -17.85 0.89 -2.19
N GLN A 72 -18.40 1.11 -0.99
CA GLN A 72 -18.76 2.44 -0.51
C GLN A 72 -17.51 3.17 0.01
N VAL A 73 -16.71 3.70 -0.91
CA VAL A 73 -15.46 4.40 -0.61
C VAL A 73 -15.56 5.86 -1.01
N TYR A 74 -15.16 6.74 -0.12
CA TYR A 74 -15.10 8.18 -0.32
C TYR A 74 -13.65 8.62 -0.13
N VAL A 75 -13.12 9.35 -1.09
CA VAL A 75 -11.74 9.81 -1.10
C VAL A 75 -11.71 11.31 -1.24
N SER A 76 -11.02 12.02 -0.35
CA SER A 76 -10.76 13.46 -0.53
C SER A 76 -9.35 13.70 -1.04
N MET A 77 -9.14 14.89 -1.59
CA MET A 77 -7.86 15.39 -2.08
C MET A 77 -6.91 15.69 -0.92
N GLY A 78 -5.63 15.34 -1.05
CA GLY A 78 -4.53 15.84 -0.24
C GLY A 78 -3.68 16.89 -0.98
N ASN A 79 -2.75 17.53 -0.30
CA ASN A 79 -1.89 18.54 -0.92
C ASN A 79 -0.87 17.92 -1.90
N VAL A 80 -0.43 16.69 -1.64
CA VAL A 80 0.46 15.96 -2.55
C VAL A 80 -0.31 15.57 -3.82
N ASP A 81 -1.53 15.05 -3.67
CA ASP A 81 -2.39 14.68 -4.79
C ASP A 81 -2.71 15.90 -5.67
N ASP A 82 -3.05 17.06 -5.05
CA ASP A 82 -3.31 18.31 -5.77
C ASP A 82 -2.09 18.79 -6.55
N ARG A 83 -0.90 18.74 -5.94
CA ARG A 83 0.36 19.08 -6.60
C ARG A 83 0.65 18.17 -7.80
N LEU A 84 0.44 16.86 -7.66
CA LEU A 84 0.62 15.90 -8.75
C LEU A 84 -0.35 16.17 -9.91
N VAL A 85 -1.60 16.48 -9.62
CA VAL A 85 -2.59 16.88 -10.62
C VAL A 85 -2.16 18.18 -11.33
N GLN A 86 -1.68 19.17 -10.58
CA GLN A 86 -1.17 20.42 -11.17
C GLN A 86 0.04 20.16 -12.08
N LEU A 87 1.04 19.41 -11.64
CA LEU A 87 2.20 19.07 -12.45
C LEU A 87 1.83 18.35 -13.74
N LEU A 88 0.85 17.47 -13.68
CA LEU A 88 0.42 16.69 -14.84
C LEU A 88 -0.51 17.46 -15.79
N LEU A 89 -1.30 18.44 -15.32
CA LEU A 89 -2.37 19.05 -16.10
C LEU A 89 -2.30 20.57 -16.24
N ASP A 90 -1.48 21.28 -15.44
CA ASP A 90 -1.35 22.73 -15.52
C ASP A 90 -0.65 23.14 -16.83
N GLU A 91 -1.21 24.14 -17.51
CA GLU A 91 -0.66 24.71 -18.75
C GLU A 91 -0.25 26.18 -18.60
N THR A 92 -0.16 26.67 -17.35
CA THR A 92 0.31 28.04 -17.10
C THR A 92 1.77 28.21 -17.49
N GLU A 93 2.18 29.43 -17.80
CA GLU A 93 3.55 29.75 -18.21
C GLU A 93 4.60 29.12 -17.29
N GLY A 94 5.62 28.49 -17.88
CA GLY A 94 6.71 27.81 -17.18
C GLY A 94 6.36 26.43 -16.62
N TRP A 95 5.25 25.82 -17.02
CA TRP A 95 4.87 24.49 -16.54
C TRP A 95 5.90 23.41 -16.96
N GLU A 96 6.51 23.52 -18.15
CA GLU A 96 7.55 22.57 -18.58
C GLU A 96 8.71 22.53 -17.60
N GLN A 97 9.21 23.69 -17.20
CA GLN A 97 10.31 23.79 -16.24
C GLN A 97 9.90 23.23 -14.89
N ARG A 98 8.71 23.57 -14.37
CA ARG A 98 8.22 23.03 -13.09
C ARG A 98 8.10 21.51 -13.11
N PHE A 99 7.59 20.94 -14.20
CA PHE A 99 7.45 19.49 -14.34
C PHE A 99 8.85 18.83 -14.45
N HIS A 100 9.72 19.36 -15.28
CA HIS A 100 11.10 18.89 -15.44
C HIS A 100 11.84 18.87 -14.10
N ASP A 101 11.88 20.01 -13.42
CA ASP A 101 12.61 20.16 -12.16
C ASP A 101 12.04 19.25 -11.07
N PHE A 102 10.71 19.08 -11.02
CA PHE A 102 10.09 18.17 -10.08
C PHE A 102 10.47 16.71 -10.32
N VAL A 103 10.48 16.25 -11.58
CA VAL A 103 10.87 14.88 -11.92
C VAL A 103 12.31 14.61 -11.51
N HIS A 104 13.22 15.52 -11.82
CA HIS A 104 14.63 15.39 -11.47
C HIS A 104 14.85 15.47 -9.97
N TRP A 105 14.20 16.44 -9.27
CA TRP A 105 14.27 16.51 -7.83
C TRP A 105 13.74 15.22 -7.16
N GLN A 106 12.61 14.69 -7.62
CA GLN A 106 12.04 13.46 -7.08
C GLN A 106 12.96 12.26 -7.34
N TRP A 107 13.61 12.22 -8.51
CA TRP A 107 14.60 11.20 -8.85
C TRP A 107 15.86 11.29 -7.98
N ASP A 108 16.41 12.47 -7.81
CA ASP A 108 17.68 12.67 -7.11
C ASP A 108 17.55 12.54 -5.59
N VAL A 109 16.39 12.95 -5.02
CA VAL A 109 16.20 13.04 -3.58
C VAL A 109 15.42 11.84 -3.01
N TRP A 110 14.34 11.45 -3.66
CA TRP A 110 13.43 10.43 -3.14
C TRP A 110 13.56 9.08 -3.84
N HIS A 111 14.04 9.04 -5.08
CA HIS A 111 14.14 7.87 -5.96
C HIS A 111 12.81 7.11 -6.13
N ARG A 112 11.68 7.73 -5.85
CA ARG A 112 10.33 7.14 -5.82
C ARG A 112 9.26 8.22 -5.85
N GLY A 113 8.06 7.86 -6.32
CA GLY A 113 6.88 8.72 -6.39
C GLY A 113 6.03 8.43 -7.60
N LEU A 114 4.79 8.95 -7.63
CA LEU A 114 3.80 8.59 -8.64
C LEU A 114 4.28 8.84 -10.08
N ILE A 115 4.87 10.01 -10.34
CA ILE A 115 5.35 10.33 -11.70
C ILE A 115 6.52 9.41 -12.08
N LEU A 116 7.41 9.08 -11.14
CA LEU A 116 8.51 8.14 -11.38
C LEU A 116 8.00 6.72 -11.63
N ASP A 117 7.01 6.28 -10.88
CA ASP A 117 6.37 4.97 -11.08
C ASP A 117 5.70 4.89 -12.46
N MET A 118 5.00 5.96 -12.88
CA MET A 118 4.40 6.08 -14.20
C MET A 118 5.46 6.05 -15.31
N LEU A 119 6.55 6.80 -15.17
CA LEU A 119 7.67 6.80 -16.14
C LEU A 119 8.30 5.41 -16.24
N THR A 120 8.59 4.79 -15.11
CA THR A 120 9.15 3.43 -15.04
C THR A 120 8.22 2.41 -15.71
N GLY A 121 6.91 2.51 -15.46
CA GLY A 121 5.89 1.67 -16.10
C GLY A 121 5.86 1.80 -17.62
N MET A 122 6.27 2.94 -18.15
CA MET A 122 6.41 3.18 -19.61
C MET A 122 7.82 2.89 -20.16
N GLY A 123 8.74 2.40 -19.32
CA GLY A 123 10.13 2.16 -19.70
C GLY A 123 10.93 3.44 -19.97
N ILE A 124 10.53 4.58 -19.38
CA ILE A 124 11.22 5.86 -19.52
C ILE A 124 12.07 6.09 -18.27
N SER A 125 13.39 6.27 -18.46
CA SER A 125 14.27 6.70 -17.36
C SER A 125 14.12 8.21 -17.15
N PRO A 126 13.95 8.69 -15.91
CA PRO A 126 13.91 10.12 -15.58
C PRO A 126 15.12 10.90 -16.09
N GLU A 127 16.30 10.28 -16.09
CA GLU A 127 17.54 10.87 -16.60
C GLU A 127 17.48 11.27 -18.10
N HIS A 128 16.57 10.65 -18.86
CA HIS A 128 16.38 10.94 -20.27
C HIS A 128 15.35 12.06 -20.54
N ILE A 129 14.79 12.63 -19.48
CA ILE A 129 13.86 13.77 -19.60
C ILE A 129 14.69 15.04 -19.65
N THR A 130 14.62 15.73 -20.79
CA THR A 130 15.31 16.99 -21.03
C THR A 130 14.28 18.11 -21.24
N PRO A 131 14.68 19.39 -21.11
CA PRO A 131 13.75 20.49 -21.38
C PRO A 131 13.05 20.38 -22.75
N GLU A 132 13.74 19.86 -23.78
CA GLU A 132 13.22 19.74 -25.13
C GLU A 132 12.17 18.64 -25.31
N ASN A 133 12.22 17.57 -24.50
CA ASN A 133 11.29 16.45 -24.60
C ASN A 133 10.24 16.39 -23.49
N THR A 134 10.32 17.28 -22.48
CA THR A 134 9.42 17.35 -21.33
C THR A 134 7.94 17.38 -21.74
N ALA A 135 7.57 18.23 -22.69
CA ALA A 135 6.19 18.34 -23.16
C ALA A 135 5.68 17.03 -23.79
N ALA A 136 6.49 16.40 -24.62
CA ALA A 136 6.13 15.12 -25.24
C ALA A 136 6.04 13.99 -24.21
N CYS A 137 6.93 13.98 -23.22
CA CYS A 137 6.91 13.01 -22.14
C CYS A 137 5.64 13.15 -21.27
N ARG A 138 5.32 14.37 -20.81
CA ARG A 138 4.09 14.63 -20.02
C ARG A 138 2.84 14.25 -20.80
N LYS A 139 2.76 14.57 -22.09
CA LYS A 139 1.62 14.18 -22.93
C LYS A 139 1.44 12.66 -22.98
N ARG A 140 2.53 11.90 -23.14
CA ARG A 140 2.48 10.44 -23.12
C ARG A 140 2.00 9.89 -21.76
N LEU A 141 2.42 10.49 -20.64
CA LEU A 141 1.92 10.14 -19.32
C LEU A 141 0.40 10.40 -19.20
N GLN A 142 -0.07 11.57 -19.67
CA GLN A 142 -1.49 11.92 -19.68
C GLN A 142 -2.33 10.94 -20.49
N GLU A 143 -1.83 10.49 -21.64
CA GLU A 143 -2.54 9.53 -22.50
C GLU A 143 -2.54 8.12 -21.90
N HIS A 144 -1.41 7.66 -21.35
CA HIS A 144 -1.26 6.30 -20.85
C HIS A 144 -1.95 6.09 -19.49
N TYR A 145 -1.89 7.10 -18.60
CA TYR A 145 -2.45 7.05 -17.24
C TYR A 145 -3.69 7.95 -17.07
N ALA A 146 -4.44 8.15 -18.15
CA ALA A 146 -5.64 8.97 -18.14
C ALA A 146 -6.66 8.58 -17.04
N PRO A 147 -6.93 7.29 -16.74
CA PRO A 147 -7.82 6.90 -15.66
C PRO A 147 -7.36 7.35 -14.28
N GLU A 148 -6.08 7.14 -13.95
CA GLU A 148 -5.50 7.52 -12.65
C GLU A 148 -5.47 9.03 -12.46
N ILE A 149 -5.07 9.76 -13.49
CA ILE A 149 -5.04 11.23 -13.49
C ILE A 149 -6.46 11.79 -13.37
N SER A 150 -7.42 11.23 -14.08
CA SER A 150 -8.83 11.63 -14.00
C SER A 150 -9.41 11.35 -12.61
N PHE A 151 -9.09 10.20 -12.01
CA PHE A 151 -9.51 9.88 -10.66
C PHE A 151 -8.98 10.92 -9.66
N LEU A 152 -7.67 11.18 -9.65
CA LEU A 152 -7.08 12.17 -8.75
C LEU A 152 -7.67 13.57 -8.95
N ARG A 153 -7.86 14.01 -10.22
CA ARG A 153 -8.40 15.33 -10.55
C ARG A 153 -9.80 15.58 -9.97
N GLN A 154 -10.63 14.54 -9.90
CA GLN A 154 -12.04 14.63 -9.51
C GLN A 154 -12.25 14.58 -8.00
N LEU A 155 -11.22 14.30 -7.21
CA LEU A 155 -11.34 14.17 -5.77
C LEU A 155 -11.89 15.47 -5.13
N PRO A 156 -12.92 15.36 -4.26
CA PRO A 156 -13.43 16.49 -3.50
C PRO A 156 -12.40 16.99 -2.48
N THR A 157 -12.56 18.21 -2.02
CA THR A 157 -11.73 18.81 -0.98
C THR A 157 -12.21 18.41 0.41
N ILE A 158 -13.53 18.39 0.61
CA ILE A 158 -14.18 18.13 1.89
C ILE A 158 -15.21 17.02 1.70
N LEU A 159 -15.24 16.07 2.62
CA LEU A 159 -16.27 15.05 2.73
C LEU A 159 -17.16 15.35 3.93
N ASP A 160 -18.46 15.49 3.69
CA ASP A 160 -19.46 15.84 4.70
C ASP A 160 -20.30 14.61 5.09
N MET A 161 -20.14 14.12 6.31
CA MET A 161 -20.93 13.04 6.90
C MET A 161 -22.00 13.55 7.89
N GLY A 162 -22.26 14.84 7.92
CA GLY A 162 -23.19 15.46 8.87
C GLY A 162 -22.50 15.82 10.19
N SER A 163 -22.34 14.89 11.13
CA SER A 163 -21.66 15.12 12.41
C SER A 163 -20.14 15.28 12.27
N TYR A 164 -19.57 14.79 11.18
CA TYR A 164 -18.13 14.80 10.89
C TYR A 164 -17.83 15.41 9.54
N LEU A 165 -16.78 16.21 9.48
CA LEU A 165 -16.18 16.73 8.25
C LEU A 165 -14.78 16.18 8.11
N PHE A 166 -14.47 15.59 6.96
CA PHE A 166 -13.14 15.10 6.64
C PHE A 166 -12.49 16.06 5.65
N VAL A 167 -11.33 16.60 6.02
CA VAL A 167 -10.56 17.53 5.19
C VAL A 167 -9.08 17.35 5.48
N HIS A 168 -8.26 17.25 4.44
CA HIS A 168 -6.87 16.85 4.62
C HIS A 168 -6.07 17.78 5.54
N GLY A 169 -6.02 19.10 5.28
CA GLY A 169 -5.22 20.04 6.06
C GLY A 169 -5.96 20.75 7.19
N GLY A 170 -7.28 20.86 7.11
CA GLY A 170 -8.10 21.58 8.09
C GLY A 170 -8.82 22.80 7.51
N ILE A 171 -9.80 23.31 8.23
CA ILE A 171 -10.69 24.42 7.82
C ILE A 171 -10.90 25.42 8.95
N PRO A 172 -11.11 26.72 8.66
CA PRO A 172 -11.31 27.74 9.69
C PRO A 172 -12.73 27.75 10.27
N THR A 173 -13.69 27.10 9.60
CA THR A 173 -15.11 27.08 9.97
C THR A 173 -15.78 25.82 9.42
N ASP A 174 -16.79 25.32 10.12
CA ASP A 174 -17.67 24.23 9.63
C ASP A 174 -18.94 24.75 8.90
N ASP A 175 -19.00 26.06 8.63
CA ASP A 175 -19.98 26.68 7.71
C ASP A 175 -19.52 26.45 6.26
N LEU A 176 -20.02 25.37 5.65
CA LEU A 176 -19.61 24.91 4.33
C LEU A 176 -19.96 25.90 3.20
N ASP A 177 -20.97 26.74 3.38
CA ASP A 177 -21.34 27.74 2.38
C ASP A 177 -20.24 28.80 2.21
N ARG A 178 -19.49 29.08 3.26
CA ARG A 178 -18.33 29.98 3.21
C ARG A 178 -17.10 29.36 2.55
N LEU A 179 -17.00 28.06 2.52
CA LEU A 179 -15.86 27.33 1.97
C LEU A 179 -16.07 26.98 0.51
N SER A 180 -17.31 26.77 0.09
CA SER A 180 -17.67 26.39 -1.29
C SER A 180 -17.17 27.42 -2.31
N GLY A 181 -16.52 26.95 -3.37
CA GLY A 181 -15.98 27.82 -4.43
C GLY A 181 -14.74 28.63 -4.05
N THR A 182 -14.18 28.48 -2.83
CA THR A 182 -12.90 29.10 -2.47
C THR A 182 -11.71 28.27 -2.97
N PRO A 183 -10.49 28.85 -3.11
CA PRO A 183 -9.32 28.07 -3.52
C PRO A 183 -9.03 26.92 -2.56
N ARG A 184 -9.00 25.69 -3.09
CA ARG A 184 -8.93 24.47 -2.25
C ARG A 184 -7.59 24.26 -1.55
N TYR A 185 -6.49 24.76 -2.12
CA TYR A 185 -5.13 24.48 -1.62
C TYR A 185 -4.93 24.88 -0.15
N GLN A 186 -5.55 25.96 0.28
CA GLN A 186 -5.48 26.44 1.69
C GLN A 186 -6.09 25.45 2.69
N TRP A 187 -7.01 24.58 2.25
CA TRP A 187 -7.62 23.53 3.08
C TRP A 187 -6.89 22.19 2.98
N LEU A 188 -6.02 22.05 1.99
CA LEU A 188 -5.18 20.89 1.81
C LEU A 188 -3.81 21.06 2.49
N LYS A 189 -3.24 22.27 2.44
CA LYS A 189 -1.95 22.63 3.02
C LYS A 189 -2.15 23.63 4.15
N ASN A 190 -2.50 23.13 5.33
CA ASN A 190 -2.74 23.94 6.52
C ASN A 190 -1.90 23.40 7.68
N ASP A 191 -0.60 23.71 7.62
CA ASP A 191 0.37 23.24 8.61
C ASP A 191 -0.01 23.70 10.03
N ARG A 192 0.18 22.82 11.02
CA ARG A 192 -0.05 23.12 12.43
C ARG A 192 -1.51 23.52 12.75
N PHE A 193 -2.47 22.90 12.07
CA PHE A 193 -3.89 23.25 12.22
C PHE A 193 -4.38 23.24 13.68
N LEU A 194 -3.94 22.29 14.51
CA LEU A 194 -4.32 22.23 15.92
C LEU A 194 -3.74 23.38 16.78
N GLU A 195 -2.82 24.17 16.27
CA GLU A 195 -2.32 25.37 16.98
C GLU A 195 -3.17 26.61 16.69
N GLN A 196 -4.11 26.54 15.74
CA GLN A 196 -5.01 27.64 15.40
C GLN A 196 -6.21 27.69 16.37
N ASP A 197 -6.72 28.87 16.66
CA ASP A 197 -7.89 29.07 17.54
C ASP A 197 -9.20 28.86 16.76
N CYS A 198 -9.50 27.59 16.44
CA CYS A 198 -10.73 27.21 15.76
C CYS A 198 -11.57 26.28 16.66
N ARG A 199 -12.89 26.52 16.72
CA ARG A 199 -13.85 25.67 17.41
C ARG A 199 -15.02 25.36 16.48
N PHE A 200 -15.51 24.14 16.51
CA PHE A 200 -16.49 23.65 15.57
C PHE A 200 -17.75 23.16 16.27
N SER A 201 -18.89 23.28 15.58
CA SER A 201 -20.16 22.66 16.01
C SER A 201 -20.18 21.18 15.65
N ARG A 202 -19.51 20.79 14.58
CA ARG A 202 -19.28 19.44 14.09
C ARG A 202 -17.83 19.01 14.34
N CYS A 203 -17.55 17.72 14.28
CA CYS A 203 -16.16 17.25 14.41
C CYS A 203 -15.43 17.35 13.06
N VAL A 204 -14.24 17.99 13.08
CA VAL A 204 -13.33 18.06 11.92
C VAL A 204 -12.24 17.00 12.06
N VAL A 205 -12.12 16.13 11.06
CA VAL A 205 -11.11 15.06 11.01
C VAL A 205 -10.07 15.43 9.97
N THR A 206 -8.79 15.46 10.38
CA THR A 206 -7.68 15.89 9.51
C THR A 206 -6.55 14.90 9.46
N GLY A 207 -5.80 14.92 8.33
CA GLY A 207 -4.49 14.32 8.14
C GLY A 207 -3.39 15.36 8.11
N HIS A 208 -2.50 15.28 7.11
CA HIS A 208 -1.50 16.24 6.67
C HIS A 208 -0.35 16.52 7.63
N TRP A 209 -0.62 16.80 8.88
CA TRP A 209 0.41 17.15 9.86
C TRP A 209 0.60 15.99 10.83
N PRO A 210 1.77 15.30 10.80
CA PRO A 210 2.01 14.16 11.66
C PRO A 210 1.75 14.46 13.13
N VAL A 211 0.92 13.64 13.76
CA VAL A 211 0.41 13.87 15.13
C VAL A 211 1.51 13.98 16.18
N CYS A 212 2.66 13.33 15.95
CA CYS A 212 3.81 13.44 16.85
C CYS A 212 4.37 14.88 16.94
N LEU A 213 4.13 15.72 15.93
CA LEU A 213 4.61 17.11 15.91
C LEU A 213 3.75 18.05 16.76
N TYR A 214 2.56 17.62 17.19
CA TYR A 214 1.73 18.36 18.16
C TYR A 214 2.05 18.00 19.62
N ARG A 215 2.78 16.90 19.84
CA ARG A 215 3.11 16.38 21.17
C ARG A 215 4.51 16.83 21.58
N GLN A 216 4.69 17.15 22.86
CA GLN A 216 5.99 17.54 23.40
C GLN A 216 6.46 16.62 24.53
N ASP A 217 5.60 15.71 24.94
CA ASP A 217 5.77 14.83 26.10
C ASP A 217 6.14 13.40 25.73
N GLU A 218 5.91 13.00 24.47
CA GLU A 218 6.24 11.65 23.99
C GLU A 218 6.26 11.57 22.45
N LEU A 219 7.08 10.68 21.89
CA LEU A 219 7.06 10.36 20.47
C LEU A 219 5.94 9.36 20.19
N ASN A 220 4.73 9.88 19.94
CA ASN A 220 3.50 9.13 19.82
C ASN A 220 2.82 9.40 18.46
N MET A 221 2.57 8.34 17.69
CA MET A 221 1.98 8.37 16.35
C MET A 221 0.46 8.08 16.35
N ASN A 222 -0.16 7.88 17.52
CA ASN A 222 -1.60 7.63 17.61
C ASN A 222 -2.43 8.90 17.33
N PRO A 223 -3.65 8.76 16.80
CA PRO A 223 -4.54 9.89 16.59
C PRO A 223 -4.68 10.78 17.82
N LEU A 224 -4.82 12.06 17.59
CA LEU A 224 -5.00 13.06 18.63
C LEU A 224 -6.45 13.55 18.62
N PHE A 225 -7.13 13.44 19.77
CA PHE A 225 -8.53 13.85 19.96
C PHE A 225 -8.60 15.14 20.76
N ASP A 226 -9.04 16.21 20.13
CA ASP A 226 -9.34 17.47 20.81
C ASP A 226 -10.86 17.61 20.98
N TYR A 227 -11.34 17.18 22.13
CA TYR A 227 -12.77 17.19 22.45
C TYR A 227 -13.34 18.61 22.62
N GLU A 228 -12.53 19.55 23.08
CA GLU A 228 -12.96 20.93 23.30
C GLU A 228 -13.22 21.65 21.97
N ARG A 229 -12.29 21.50 21.01
CA ARG A 229 -12.38 22.09 19.69
C ARG A 229 -13.15 21.25 18.69
N ARG A 230 -13.41 19.98 19.02
CA ARG A 230 -14.01 18.96 18.16
C ARG A 230 -13.16 18.68 16.91
N VAL A 231 -11.90 18.36 17.13
CA VAL A 231 -10.97 17.99 16.07
C VAL A 231 -10.34 16.64 16.37
N ILE A 232 -10.17 15.82 15.33
CA ILE A 232 -9.37 14.60 15.38
C ILE A 232 -8.28 14.73 14.32
N ALA A 233 -7.01 14.74 14.74
CA ALA A 233 -5.87 14.64 13.83
C ALA A 233 -5.38 13.19 13.80
N MET A 234 -5.21 12.61 12.60
CA MET A 234 -4.95 11.17 12.48
C MET A 234 -3.71 10.79 11.67
N ASP A 235 -2.95 11.75 11.12
CA ASP A 235 -1.73 11.44 10.37
C ASP A 235 -0.67 10.80 11.26
N GLY A 236 -0.45 9.49 11.09
CA GLY A 236 0.55 8.70 11.79
C GLY A 236 1.95 8.76 11.17
N GLY A 237 2.21 9.65 10.20
CA GLY A 237 3.49 9.80 9.53
C GLY A 237 3.88 8.62 8.63
N CYS A 238 2.90 7.85 8.13
CA CYS A 238 3.12 6.73 7.21
C CYS A 238 3.94 7.19 5.99
N GLY A 239 4.98 6.43 5.63
CA GLY A 239 5.86 6.76 4.49
C GLY A 239 6.72 8.02 4.67
N LEU A 240 6.47 8.83 5.68
CA LEU A 240 7.17 10.10 5.93
C LEU A 240 8.13 10.04 7.14
N LYS A 241 7.72 9.42 8.23
CA LYS A 241 8.47 9.36 9.49
C LYS A 241 9.15 8.00 9.67
N THR A 242 10.35 8.01 10.24
CA THR A 242 11.10 6.77 10.55
C THR A 242 10.37 5.85 11.53
N THR A 243 9.52 6.42 12.36
CA THR A 243 8.66 5.68 13.32
C THR A 243 7.19 5.67 12.88
N GLY A 244 6.91 6.01 11.61
CA GLY A 244 5.56 6.19 11.08
C GLY A 244 4.70 4.93 11.12
N GLN A 245 3.40 5.14 11.08
CA GLN A 245 2.36 4.11 10.97
C GLN A 245 1.16 4.67 10.19
N LEU A 246 0.34 3.80 9.63
CA LEU A 246 -0.96 4.19 9.09
C LEU A 246 -2.00 4.02 10.19
N ASN A 247 -2.75 5.10 10.48
CA ASN A 247 -3.86 5.07 11.42
C ASN A 247 -5.19 4.95 10.69
N ALA A 248 -6.15 4.27 11.30
CA ALA A 248 -7.55 4.25 10.89
C ALA A 248 -8.47 4.50 12.07
N LEU A 249 -9.34 5.49 11.94
CA LEU A 249 -10.43 5.75 12.88
C LEU A 249 -11.63 4.84 12.55
N VAL A 250 -12.31 4.37 13.56
CA VAL A 250 -13.50 3.52 13.44
C VAL A 250 -14.68 4.19 14.11
N PHE A 251 -15.67 4.56 13.32
CA PHE A 251 -16.93 5.14 13.77
C PHE A 251 -18.00 4.05 13.77
N PRO A 252 -18.67 3.75 14.89
CA PRO A 252 -19.74 2.75 14.92
C PRO A 252 -20.94 3.12 14.02
N ASP A 253 -21.21 4.41 13.86
CA ASP A 253 -22.15 4.97 12.90
C ASP A 253 -21.86 6.46 12.66
N LYS A 254 -22.55 7.07 11.67
CA LYS A 254 -22.37 8.48 11.26
C LYS A 254 -22.71 9.53 12.33
N GLY A 255 -23.46 9.15 13.34
CA GLY A 255 -23.89 10.04 14.44
C GLY A 255 -23.20 9.74 15.76
N ALA A 256 -22.23 8.81 15.77
CA ALA A 256 -21.50 8.43 16.97
C ALA A 256 -20.81 9.67 17.59
N PRO A 257 -20.87 9.85 18.91
CA PRO A 257 -20.07 10.89 19.58
C PRO A 257 -18.57 10.54 19.54
N MET A 258 -17.70 11.56 19.62
CA MET A 258 -16.24 11.38 19.51
C MET A 258 -15.67 10.36 20.49
N GLU A 259 -16.25 10.24 21.68
CA GLU A 259 -15.83 9.30 22.75
C GLU A 259 -16.06 7.83 22.38
N LYS A 260 -16.87 7.55 21.36
CA LYS A 260 -17.10 6.21 20.82
C LYS A 260 -16.28 5.90 19.58
N VAL A 261 -15.55 6.89 19.06
CA VAL A 261 -14.62 6.66 17.96
C VAL A 261 -13.39 5.95 18.51
N THR A 262 -13.08 4.81 17.93
CA THR A 262 -11.86 4.05 18.25
C THR A 262 -10.88 4.14 17.09
N TRP A 263 -9.67 3.61 17.27
CA TRP A 263 -8.71 3.54 16.17
C TRP A 263 -7.91 2.25 16.22
N GLU A 264 -7.34 1.91 15.08
CA GLU A 264 -6.33 0.90 14.88
C GLU A 264 -5.18 1.48 14.08
N SER A 265 -4.02 0.86 14.16
CA SER A 265 -2.86 1.26 13.39
C SER A 265 -2.13 0.05 12.81
N TYR A 266 -1.36 0.30 11.77
CA TYR A 266 -0.46 -0.68 11.18
C TYR A 266 0.89 -0.03 10.87
N ASP A 267 1.95 -0.73 11.19
CA ASP A 267 3.31 -0.51 10.69
C ASP A 267 3.91 -1.86 10.22
N ALA A 268 4.91 -1.81 9.38
CA ALA A 268 5.55 -2.99 8.82
C ALA A 268 6.86 -3.35 9.54
N PHE A 269 7.09 -2.82 10.74
CA PHE A 269 8.30 -3.13 11.49
C PHE A 269 8.30 -4.57 12.02
N PRO A 270 9.48 -5.20 12.15
CA PRO A 270 9.61 -6.51 12.78
C PRO A 270 9.05 -6.51 14.20
N LEU A 271 8.34 -7.58 14.58
CA LEU A 271 7.76 -7.71 15.92
C LEU A 271 8.61 -8.61 16.81
N VAL A 272 8.69 -8.23 18.08
CA VAL A 272 9.27 -9.03 19.15
C VAL A 272 8.33 -9.10 20.34
N THR A 273 8.42 -10.17 21.13
CA THR A 273 7.75 -10.28 22.41
C THR A 273 8.74 -10.02 23.53
N ALA A 274 8.46 -9.06 24.38
CA ALA A 274 9.25 -8.78 25.57
C ALA A 274 9.23 -9.98 26.54
N LEU A 275 10.36 -10.29 27.14
CA LEU A 275 10.48 -11.36 28.13
C LEU A 275 10.63 -10.84 29.57
N GLU A 276 10.97 -9.56 29.71
CA GLU A 276 11.20 -8.90 30.98
C GLU A 276 10.36 -7.63 31.11
N ASN A 277 10.01 -7.28 32.34
CA ASN A 277 9.36 -6.01 32.65
C ASN A 277 10.39 -4.88 32.63
N GLN A 278 9.97 -3.70 32.21
CA GLN A 278 10.75 -2.47 32.26
C GLN A 278 9.87 -1.33 32.77
N GLU A 279 10.35 -0.58 33.74
CA GLU A 279 9.69 0.65 34.20
C GLU A 279 9.98 1.80 33.26
N LYS A 280 9.03 2.72 33.12
CA LYS A 280 9.19 3.94 32.32
C LYS A 280 10.29 4.81 32.91
N LYS A 281 11.23 5.26 32.07
CA LYS A 281 12.12 6.37 32.39
C LYS A 281 11.88 7.49 31.40
N PRO A 282 11.51 8.70 31.88
CA PRO A 282 11.22 9.81 31.01
C PRO A 282 12.47 10.21 30.20
N PHE A 283 12.26 10.74 29.00
CA PHE A 283 13.33 11.21 28.16
C PHE A 283 14.09 12.39 28.81
N SER A 284 15.37 12.51 28.48
CA SER A 284 16.14 13.73 28.75
C SER A 284 15.90 14.76 27.66
N LEU A 285 15.69 14.31 26.42
CA LEU A 285 15.41 15.13 25.26
C LEU A 285 14.52 14.37 24.26
N TYR A 286 13.53 15.09 23.72
CA TYR A 286 12.76 14.69 22.57
C TYR A 286 13.08 15.63 21.41
N ILE A 287 13.71 15.10 20.35
CA ILE A 287 14.02 15.82 19.12
C ILE A 287 12.84 15.68 18.16
N GLN A 288 12.37 16.81 17.65
CA GLN A 288 11.31 16.89 16.65
C GLN A 288 11.83 17.54 15.36
N TYR A 289 11.18 17.23 14.24
CA TYR A 289 11.51 17.79 12.93
C TYR A 289 11.69 19.31 12.90
N LEU A 290 10.92 20.04 13.71
CA LEU A 290 10.96 21.51 13.77
C LEU A 290 12.16 22.06 14.58
N ASP A 291 12.76 21.24 15.44
CA ASP A 291 13.94 21.56 16.25
C ASP A 291 14.88 20.34 16.24
N SER A 292 15.43 20.04 15.05
CA SER A 292 16.13 18.80 14.77
C SER A 292 17.63 18.94 14.54
N GLN A 293 18.17 20.18 14.60
CA GLN A 293 19.59 20.45 14.32
C GLN A 293 20.49 19.95 15.46
N VAL A 294 21.57 19.27 15.07
CA VAL A 294 22.53 18.65 16.01
C VAL A 294 23.98 18.84 15.56
N ASP A 295 24.88 18.93 16.54
CA ASP A 295 26.32 18.81 16.32
C ASP A 295 26.76 17.37 16.61
N LEU A 296 27.53 16.76 15.71
CA LEU A 296 28.08 15.41 15.92
C LEU A 296 29.33 15.52 16.81
N LEU A 297 29.40 14.71 17.86
CA LEU A 297 30.51 14.73 18.82
C LEU A 297 31.36 13.47 18.73
N GLU A 298 30.76 12.29 18.79
CA GLU A 298 31.43 10.98 18.79
C GLU A 298 30.55 9.95 18.10
N GLU A 299 31.16 9.06 17.31
CA GLU A 299 30.44 7.92 16.70
C GLU A 299 31.01 6.61 17.25
N LYS A 300 30.14 5.72 17.70
CA LYS A 300 30.50 4.43 18.27
C LYS A 300 29.40 3.41 18.11
N ASP A 301 29.74 2.22 17.60
CA ASP A 301 28.86 1.04 17.53
C ASP A 301 27.50 1.32 16.86
N GLY A 302 27.47 2.18 15.81
CA GLY A 302 26.24 2.54 15.08
C GLY A 302 25.36 3.59 15.77
N MET A 303 25.87 4.17 16.88
CA MET A 303 25.26 5.30 17.57
C MET A 303 26.19 6.53 17.45
N THR A 304 25.60 7.71 17.38
CA THR A 304 26.35 8.97 17.40
C THR A 304 25.93 9.79 18.61
N LEU A 305 26.90 10.20 19.44
CA LEU A 305 26.67 11.22 20.46
C LEU A 305 26.50 12.57 19.78
N CYS A 306 25.37 13.17 19.96
CA CYS A 306 25.01 14.45 19.36
C CYS A 306 24.72 15.48 20.45
N ARG A 307 25.08 16.76 20.18
CA ARG A 307 24.61 17.89 20.96
C ARG A 307 23.47 18.58 20.20
N HIS A 308 22.28 18.63 20.80
CA HIS A 308 21.13 19.30 20.23
C HIS A 308 21.32 20.82 20.26
N SER A 309 21.23 21.47 19.09
CA SER A 309 21.55 22.88 18.94
C SER A 309 20.60 23.79 19.75
N GLY A 310 19.30 23.46 19.80
CA GLY A 310 18.28 24.25 20.49
C GLY A 310 18.41 24.23 22.03
N SER A 311 18.72 23.04 22.62
CA SER A 311 18.77 22.88 24.09
C SER A 311 20.17 22.77 24.67
N GLY A 312 21.20 22.53 23.84
CA GLY A 312 22.58 22.27 24.28
C GLY A 312 22.77 20.90 24.96
N LYS A 313 21.73 20.07 25.07
CA LYS A 313 21.80 18.76 25.68
C LYS A 313 22.46 17.74 24.75
N GLU A 314 23.13 16.75 25.34
CA GLU A 314 23.81 15.67 24.62
C GLU A 314 23.03 14.38 24.80
N LEU A 315 22.91 13.62 23.69
CA LEU A 315 22.29 12.30 23.70
C LEU A 315 22.86 11.41 22.59
N TRP A 316 22.80 10.11 22.80
CA TRP A 316 23.12 9.11 21.79
C TRP A 316 21.95 8.87 20.86
N ILE A 317 22.15 9.04 19.55
CA ILE A 317 21.16 8.85 18.50
C ILE A 317 21.66 7.72 17.57
N PRO A 318 20.80 6.78 17.11
CA PRO A 318 21.20 5.86 16.06
C PRO A 318 21.75 6.62 14.84
N SER A 319 22.95 6.29 14.39
CA SER A 319 23.61 7.04 13.29
C SER A 319 22.76 7.08 12.02
N CYS A 320 21.92 6.03 11.78
CA CYS A 320 20.98 5.99 10.66
C CYS A 320 19.79 6.95 10.78
N TYR A 321 19.58 7.60 11.94
CA TYR A 321 18.55 8.63 12.11
C TYR A 321 19.07 10.03 11.78
N LEU A 322 20.38 10.17 11.53
CA LEU A 322 21.02 11.44 11.21
C LEU A 322 21.03 11.67 9.70
N TYR A 323 20.78 12.91 9.31
CA TYR A 323 20.83 13.33 7.92
C TYR A 323 21.38 14.75 7.80
N ARG A 324 21.87 15.10 6.62
CA ARG A 324 22.50 16.37 6.37
C ARG A 324 21.61 17.27 5.53
N ARG A 325 21.51 18.54 5.91
CA ARG A 325 20.93 19.64 5.14
C ARG A 325 22.01 20.67 4.82
N GLU A 326 21.64 21.73 4.10
CA GLU A 326 22.54 22.85 3.79
C GLU A 326 23.02 23.56 5.07
N ASP A 327 22.19 23.67 6.09
CA ASP A 327 22.43 24.32 7.37
C ASP A 327 23.10 23.42 8.43
N GLY A 328 23.39 22.15 8.12
CA GLY A 328 24.11 21.28 9.04
C GLY A 328 23.55 19.87 9.17
N TRP A 329 23.87 19.21 10.28
CA TRP A 329 23.34 17.90 10.63
C TRP A 329 22.03 18.01 11.39
N HIS A 330 21.13 17.09 11.08
CA HIS A 330 19.80 17.00 11.69
C HIS A 330 19.51 15.55 12.09
N ALA A 331 18.64 15.39 13.07
CA ALA A 331 18.11 14.09 13.47
C ALA A 331 16.64 13.95 13.06
N ASN A 332 16.24 12.74 12.67
CA ASN A 332 14.81 12.37 12.60
C ASN A 332 14.18 12.46 14.00
N ASP A 333 12.84 12.45 14.06
CA ASP A 333 12.14 12.46 15.35
C ASP A 333 12.65 11.30 16.22
N TYR A 334 13.14 11.63 17.41
CA TYR A 334 13.81 10.69 18.29
C TYR A 334 13.72 11.11 19.76
N SER A 335 13.59 10.14 20.64
CA SER A 335 13.59 10.32 22.10
C SER A 335 14.45 9.24 22.74
N ASP A 336 15.18 9.60 23.80
CA ASP A 336 15.93 8.66 24.64
C ASP A 336 15.07 8.04 25.77
N GLU A 337 13.76 8.16 25.70
CA GLU A 337 12.81 7.58 26.65
C GLU A 337 12.96 6.06 26.73
N GLU A 338 12.91 5.51 27.93
CA GLU A 338 12.71 4.06 28.15
C GLU A 338 11.22 3.81 28.41
N LEU A 339 10.61 2.96 27.57
CA LEU A 339 9.17 2.68 27.67
C LEU A 339 8.82 1.81 28.88
N GLU A 340 7.61 1.96 29.39
CA GLU A 340 7.02 0.95 30.27
C GLU A 340 6.63 -0.28 29.44
N VAL A 341 7.25 -1.42 29.78
CA VAL A 341 7.05 -2.68 29.06
C VAL A 341 6.80 -3.80 30.08
N ASN A 342 5.81 -4.62 29.82
CA ASN A 342 5.54 -5.84 30.59
C ASN A 342 5.99 -7.07 29.80
N ALA A 343 6.45 -8.09 30.50
CA ALA A 343 6.72 -9.38 29.87
C ALA A 343 5.47 -9.89 29.15
N GLY A 344 5.61 -10.26 27.89
CA GLY A 344 4.53 -10.65 27.00
C GLY A 344 4.03 -9.54 26.06
N ASP A 345 4.42 -8.29 26.26
CA ASP A 345 4.08 -7.20 25.33
C ASP A 345 4.71 -7.43 23.95
N GLU A 346 3.95 -7.14 22.90
CA GLU A 346 4.48 -7.08 21.53
C GLU A 346 5.03 -5.70 21.25
N LEU A 347 6.22 -5.65 20.64
CA LEU A 347 6.96 -4.43 20.33
C LEU A 347 7.37 -4.44 18.87
N SER A 348 7.13 -3.35 18.15
CA SER A 348 7.67 -3.12 16.80
C SER A 348 9.11 -2.64 16.89
N VAL A 349 10.08 -3.35 16.29
CA VAL A 349 11.51 -3.02 16.36
C VAL A 349 11.86 -1.99 15.30
N LEU A 350 12.26 -0.80 15.73
CA LEU A 350 12.69 0.31 14.89
C LEU A 350 14.20 0.29 14.63
N TYR A 351 14.98 -0.04 15.66
CA TYR A 351 16.43 -0.15 15.59
C TYR A 351 16.94 -1.09 16.68
N SER A 352 17.91 -1.94 16.34
CA SER A 352 18.55 -2.89 17.30
C SER A 352 19.97 -2.46 17.59
N HIS A 353 20.36 -2.48 18.88
CA HIS A 353 21.69 -2.17 19.36
C HIS A 353 22.08 -3.11 20.51
N ALA A 354 23.38 -3.26 20.78
CA ALA A 354 23.86 -4.12 21.87
C ALA A 354 23.33 -3.74 23.26
N SER A 355 22.93 -2.48 23.46
CA SER A 355 22.38 -1.97 24.72
C SER A 355 20.84 -2.07 24.80
N GLY A 356 20.15 -2.66 23.84
CA GLY A 356 18.70 -2.79 23.78
C GLY A 356 18.12 -2.41 22.43
N CYS A 357 16.81 -2.45 22.29
CA CYS A 357 16.11 -2.10 21.07
C CYS A 357 15.36 -0.76 21.21
N TYR A 358 15.46 0.08 20.18
CA TYR A 358 14.54 1.18 20.00
C TYR A 358 13.27 0.60 19.36
N VAL A 359 12.16 0.74 20.06
CA VAL A 359 10.92 0.02 19.73
C VAL A 359 9.73 0.97 19.72
N LYS A 360 8.64 0.51 19.12
CA LYS A 360 7.34 1.13 19.25
C LYS A 360 6.36 0.17 19.94
N LYS A 361 5.70 0.66 20.96
CA LYS A 361 4.64 -0.03 21.69
C LYS A 361 3.37 0.81 21.66
N ASN A 362 2.29 0.27 21.11
CA ASN A 362 1.01 0.97 21.01
C ASN A 362 1.15 2.39 20.42
N GLY A 363 1.95 2.55 19.36
CA GLY A 363 2.18 3.84 18.69
C GLY A 363 3.18 4.77 19.35
N ILE A 364 3.71 4.45 20.53
CA ILE A 364 4.70 5.25 21.27
C ILE A 364 6.08 4.65 21.09
N SER A 365 7.07 5.46 20.72
CA SER A 365 8.45 5.03 20.45
C SER A 365 9.38 5.36 21.60
N GLY A 366 10.29 4.42 21.91
CA GLY A 366 11.31 4.58 22.94
C GLY A 366 12.17 3.32 23.08
N TRP A 367 13.04 3.28 24.07
CA TRP A 367 13.97 2.19 24.30
C TRP A 367 13.39 1.08 25.18
N TYR A 368 13.65 -0.17 24.78
CA TYR A 368 13.50 -1.35 25.62
C TYR A 368 14.87 -2.01 25.81
N ARG A 369 15.25 -2.23 27.06
CA ARG A 369 16.57 -2.74 27.47
C ARG A 369 16.53 -4.20 27.91
N GLY A 370 15.33 -4.77 28.10
CA GLY A 370 15.15 -6.16 28.50
C GLY A 370 15.37 -7.15 27.37
N SER A 371 15.40 -8.44 27.74
CA SER A 371 15.45 -9.54 26.77
C SER A 371 14.13 -9.72 26.04
N TYR A 372 14.20 -10.21 24.81
CA TYR A 372 13.03 -10.45 23.96
C TYR A 372 13.22 -11.72 23.12
N ARG A 373 12.14 -12.23 22.60
CA ARG A 373 12.13 -13.25 21.55
C ARG A 373 11.52 -12.66 20.29
N GLU A 374 11.97 -13.09 19.15
CA GLU A 374 11.31 -12.78 17.90
C GLU A 374 9.87 -13.30 17.95
N SER A 375 8.92 -12.44 17.74
CA SER A 375 7.55 -12.87 17.48
C SER A 375 7.55 -13.44 16.07
N PRO A 376 6.82 -14.55 15.80
CA PRO A 376 6.53 -14.88 14.42
C PRO A 376 5.88 -13.63 13.83
N SER A 377 6.63 -13.00 12.91
CA SER A 377 6.17 -11.76 12.29
C SER A 377 4.72 -11.93 11.89
N PRO A 378 3.82 -10.98 12.19
CA PRO A 378 2.50 -10.95 11.55
C PRO A 378 2.65 -11.00 10.02
N MET A 379 3.79 -10.57 9.47
CA MET A 379 4.17 -10.78 8.08
C MET A 379 4.43 -12.25 7.71
N ALA A 380 4.74 -13.14 8.65
CA ALA A 380 4.78 -14.59 8.39
C ALA A 380 3.38 -15.22 8.32
N LEU A 381 2.37 -14.53 8.84
CA LEU A 381 0.95 -14.86 8.75
C LEU A 381 0.19 -13.94 7.80
N LEU A 382 0.81 -12.84 7.37
CA LEU A 382 0.26 -11.85 6.47
C LEU A 382 0.92 -11.99 5.11
N PRO A 383 0.18 -11.81 4.04
CA PRO A 383 0.66 -11.86 2.69
C PRO A 383 1.64 -10.69 2.46
N GLY A 384 2.87 -10.96 2.33
CA GLY A 384 3.96 -10.03 2.08
C GLY A 384 5.09 -10.75 1.36
N ARG A 385 6.18 -10.08 1.03
CA ARG A 385 7.34 -10.68 0.37
C ARG A 385 7.72 -12.02 1.00
N PRO A 386 8.24 -12.99 0.22
CA PRO A 386 8.70 -14.26 0.73
C PRO A 386 9.60 -14.03 1.95
N ALA A 387 9.33 -14.69 3.07
CA ALA A 387 10.31 -14.78 4.13
C ALA A 387 11.59 -15.40 3.50
N GLU A 388 12.68 -14.66 3.50
CA GLU A 388 13.96 -15.07 2.89
C GLU A 388 14.51 -16.39 3.46
N GLU A 389 13.96 -16.85 4.59
CA GLU A 389 14.47 -17.98 5.37
C GLU A 389 13.80 -19.34 5.09
N LYS A 390 12.70 -19.41 4.35
CA LYS A 390 12.12 -20.72 4.01
C LYS A 390 12.84 -21.31 2.81
N ALA A 391 13.41 -22.50 2.96
CA ALA A 391 13.97 -23.27 1.83
C ALA A 391 12.88 -23.52 0.78
N ARG A 392 12.83 -22.68 -0.25
CA ARG A 392 11.87 -22.77 -1.33
C ARG A 392 12.26 -23.85 -2.32
N ARG A 393 11.27 -24.50 -2.94
CA ARG A 393 11.53 -25.47 -4.00
C ARG A 393 12.10 -24.74 -5.23
N PRO A 394 13.04 -25.33 -6.00
CA PRO A 394 13.65 -24.65 -7.16
C PRO A 394 12.65 -24.05 -8.16
N LYS A 395 11.53 -24.73 -8.42
CA LYS A 395 10.46 -24.26 -9.31
C LYS A 395 9.68 -23.06 -8.75
N GLU A 396 9.56 -22.97 -7.44
CA GLU A 396 8.96 -21.84 -6.74
C GLU A 396 9.91 -20.63 -6.79
N THR A 397 11.20 -20.83 -6.48
CA THR A 397 12.24 -19.80 -6.59
C THR A 397 12.34 -19.24 -8.01
N ALA A 398 12.20 -20.09 -9.03
CA ALA A 398 12.22 -19.68 -10.44
C ALA A 398 11.04 -18.75 -10.77
N ALA A 399 9.83 -19.05 -10.25
CA ALA A 399 8.65 -18.22 -10.47
C ALA A 399 8.81 -16.83 -9.83
N TYR A 400 9.26 -16.75 -8.58
CA TYR A 400 9.57 -15.47 -7.92
C TYR A 400 10.68 -14.72 -8.66
N GLY A 401 11.77 -15.40 -9.04
CA GLY A 401 12.87 -14.80 -9.80
C GLY A 401 12.44 -14.26 -11.18
N LEU A 402 11.41 -14.83 -11.82
CA LEU A 402 10.81 -14.25 -13.02
C LEU A 402 10.11 -12.92 -12.70
N LEU A 403 9.26 -12.91 -11.68
CA LEU A 403 8.50 -11.71 -11.28
C LEU A 403 9.44 -10.58 -10.85
N ASP A 404 10.47 -10.89 -10.09
CA ASP A 404 11.48 -9.93 -9.63
C ASP A 404 12.29 -9.33 -10.79
N ARG A 405 12.75 -10.18 -11.74
CA ARG A 405 13.45 -9.69 -12.94
C ARG A 405 12.57 -8.77 -13.80
N LEU A 406 11.29 -9.07 -13.89
CA LEU A 406 10.33 -8.25 -14.61
C LEU A 406 9.84 -7.06 -13.78
N LYS A 407 10.26 -6.93 -12.53
CA LYS A 407 9.77 -5.94 -11.57
C LYS A 407 8.24 -5.94 -11.47
N VAL A 408 7.62 -7.11 -11.58
CA VAL A 408 6.18 -7.29 -11.43
C VAL A 408 5.84 -7.31 -9.95
N PRO A 409 5.03 -6.37 -9.45
CA PRO A 409 4.55 -6.41 -8.08
C PRO A 409 3.66 -7.62 -7.88
N TYR A 410 3.88 -8.35 -6.80
CA TYR A 410 3.05 -9.48 -6.42
C TYR A 410 2.85 -9.52 -4.91
N PHE A 411 1.76 -10.11 -4.53
CA PHE A 411 1.41 -10.42 -3.18
C PHE A 411 1.42 -11.94 -3.02
N HIS A 412 1.99 -12.49 -1.95
CA HIS A 412 2.04 -13.93 -1.77
C HIS A 412 1.58 -14.37 -0.39
N ILE A 413 1.11 -15.61 -0.31
CA ILE A 413 0.76 -16.29 0.94
C ILE A 413 1.42 -17.65 0.92
N ASP A 414 2.16 -17.98 1.99
CA ASP A 414 2.55 -19.35 2.28
C ASP A 414 1.44 -20.04 3.09
N HIS A 415 1.10 -21.25 2.72
CA HIS A 415 0.06 -22.04 3.37
C HIS A 415 0.40 -23.53 3.33
N PRO A 416 -0.16 -24.35 4.23
CA PRO A 416 -0.10 -25.80 4.09
C PRO A 416 -0.69 -26.23 2.75
N GLU A 417 -0.28 -27.39 2.25
CA GLU A 417 -0.83 -27.96 1.01
C GLU A 417 -2.36 -27.94 1.04
N ALA A 418 -2.98 -27.14 0.18
CA ALA A 418 -4.42 -26.94 0.13
C ALA A 418 -5.10 -28.14 -0.51
N LYS A 419 -5.45 -29.14 0.31
CA LYS A 419 -6.09 -30.41 -0.14
C LYS A 419 -7.62 -30.38 -0.12
N THR A 420 -8.23 -29.32 0.42
CA THR A 420 -9.69 -29.21 0.57
C THR A 420 -10.19 -27.88 0.03
N MET A 421 -11.42 -27.87 -0.50
CA MET A 421 -12.07 -26.63 -0.97
C MET A 421 -12.17 -25.57 0.14
N LYS A 422 -12.45 -25.98 1.37
CA LYS A 422 -12.53 -25.07 2.52
C LYS A 422 -11.18 -24.42 2.89
N ALA A 423 -10.04 -25.09 2.61
CA ALA A 423 -8.72 -24.50 2.77
C ALA A 423 -8.44 -23.48 1.66
N CYS A 424 -8.91 -23.75 0.43
CA CYS A 424 -8.82 -22.83 -0.70
C CYS A 424 -9.67 -21.57 -0.45
N GLU A 425 -10.92 -21.70 -0.01
CA GLU A 425 -11.81 -20.56 0.28
C GLU A 425 -11.15 -19.53 1.21
N LYS A 426 -10.48 -19.99 2.26
CA LYS A 426 -9.79 -19.11 3.21
C LYS A 426 -8.54 -18.43 2.60
N ILE A 427 -7.85 -19.10 1.69
CA ILE A 427 -6.72 -18.53 0.94
C ILE A 427 -7.25 -17.50 -0.05
N ASP A 428 -8.35 -17.80 -0.72
CA ASP A 428 -9.01 -16.94 -1.69
C ASP A 428 -9.53 -15.64 -1.05
N GLU A 429 -10.14 -15.73 0.14
CA GLU A 429 -10.54 -14.57 0.95
C GLU A 429 -9.35 -13.67 1.30
N ILE A 430 -8.20 -14.28 1.62
CA ILE A 430 -6.99 -13.53 1.99
C ILE A 430 -6.33 -12.92 0.75
N LEU A 431 -6.30 -13.61 -0.39
CA LEU A 431 -5.71 -13.10 -1.63
C LEU A 431 -6.48 -11.90 -2.20
N ASP A 432 -7.78 -11.81 -1.95
CA ASP A 432 -8.64 -10.79 -2.54
C ASP A 432 -8.37 -10.61 -4.05
N ALA A 433 -8.39 -11.73 -4.77
CA ALA A 433 -8.08 -11.79 -6.18
C ALA A 433 -9.15 -12.57 -6.94
N PHE A 434 -9.27 -12.30 -8.22
CA PHE A 434 -10.12 -13.11 -9.09
C PHE A 434 -9.53 -14.51 -9.20
N ILE A 435 -10.21 -15.50 -8.62
CA ILE A 435 -9.69 -16.85 -8.56
C ILE A 435 -9.92 -17.55 -9.89
N CYS A 436 -8.81 -17.97 -10.47
CA CYS A 436 -8.76 -18.70 -11.71
C CYS A 436 -8.45 -20.18 -11.45
N LYS A 437 -9.18 -21.06 -12.13
CA LYS A 437 -8.71 -22.44 -12.28
C LYS A 437 -7.94 -22.59 -13.57
N ASN A 438 -6.84 -23.30 -13.49
CA ASN A 438 -5.95 -23.60 -14.60
C ASN A 438 -6.09 -25.08 -14.94
N LEU A 439 -6.46 -25.39 -16.19
CA LEU A 439 -6.69 -26.76 -16.65
C LEU A 439 -5.68 -27.09 -17.75
N PHE A 440 -4.85 -28.11 -17.52
CA PHE A 440 -3.95 -28.62 -18.53
C PHE A 440 -4.66 -29.65 -19.39
N LEU A 441 -4.74 -29.38 -20.68
CA LEU A 441 -5.55 -30.15 -21.64
C LEU A 441 -4.69 -30.58 -22.82
N ARG A 442 -5.14 -31.66 -23.49
CA ARG A 442 -4.57 -32.13 -24.76
C ARG A 442 -5.64 -32.57 -25.74
N ASN A 443 -5.29 -32.59 -27.02
CA ASN A 443 -6.13 -33.28 -28.02
C ASN A 443 -6.02 -34.80 -27.88
N GLN A 444 -6.92 -35.53 -28.49
CA GLN A 444 -6.98 -37.01 -28.40
C GLN A 444 -5.67 -37.69 -28.78
N GLN A 445 -4.93 -37.15 -29.75
CA GLN A 445 -3.69 -37.71 -30.28
C GLN A 445 -2.44 -37.32 -29.44
N ALA A 446 -2.59 -36.53 -28.40
CA ALA A 446 -1.50 -35.97 -27.62
C ALA A 446 -0.42 -35.23 -28.46
N THR A 447 -0.85 -34.55 -29.53
CA THR A 447 0.02 -33.75 -30.41
C THR A 447 -0.08 -32.27 -30.19
N ARG A 448 -1.14 -31.81 -29.51
CA ARG A 448 -1.36 -30.39 -29.12
C ARG A 448 -1.78 -30.33 -27.68
N PHE A 449 -1.17 -29.40 -26.96
CA PHE A 449 -1.38 -29.17 -25.53
C PHE A 449 -1.87 -27.77 -25.30
N TYR A 450 -2.68 -27.58 -24.25
CA TYR A 450 -3.31 -26.34 -23.92
C TYR A 450 -3.31 -26.11 -22.41
N LEU A 451 -3.10 -24.89 -21.98
CA LEU A 451 -3.36 -24.44 -20.62
C LEU A 451 -4.56 -23.49 -20.66
N LEU A 452 -5.69 -23.90 -20.11
CA LEU A 452 -6.89 -23.07 -20.03
C LEU A 452 -6.96 -22.36 -18.68
N MET A 453 -6.97 -21.03 -18.71
CA MET A 453 -7.24 -20.17 -17.56
C MET A 453 -8.69 -19.70 -17.61
N MET A 454 -9.49 -19.97 -16.57
CA MET A 454 -10.91 -19.64 -16.53
C MET A 454 -11.38 -19.35 -15.09
N PRO A 455 -12.55 -18.66 -14.90
CA PRO A 455 -13.13 -18.44 -13.57
C PRO A 455 -13.32 -19.74 -12.79
N ALA A 456 -13.00 -19.71 -11.48
CA ALA A 456 -13.05 -20.92 -10.64
C ALA A 456 -14.46 -21.49 -10.48
N ASP A 457 -15.48 -20.62 -10.44
CA ASP A 457 -16.91 -20.97 -10.32
C ASP A 457 -17.54 -21.47 -11.60
N LYS A 458 -16.91 -21.20 -12.76
CA LYS A 458 -17.46 -21.53 -14.07
C LYS A 458 -17.31 -23.02 -14.40
N LYS A 459 -18.39 -23.69 -14.77
CA LYS A 459 -18.32 -25.10 -15.21
C LYS A 459 -17.68 -25.23 -16.58
N PHE A 460 -16.81 -26.23 -16.73
CA PHE A 460 -16.04 -26.49 -17.95
C PHE A 460 -16.63 -27.67 -18.76
N LYS A 461 -16.81 -27.45 -20.06
CA LYS A 461 -17.23 -28.48 -21.01
C LYS A 461 -16.24 -28.58 -22.16
N THR A 462 -15.52 -29.71 -22.28
CA THR A 462 -14.50 -29.92 -23.33
C THR A 462 -15.05 -29.79 -24.74
N LYS A 463 -16.32 -30.17 -24.99
CA LYS A 463 -16.99 -30.06 -26.30
C LYS A 463 -17.15 -28.61 -26.76
N GLU A 464 -17.45 -27.71 -25.83
CA GLU A 464 -17.60 -26.29 -26.13
C GLU A 464 -16.27 -25.68 -26.54
N LEU A 465 -15.22 -25.92 -25.74
CA LEU A 465 -13.87 -25.42 -26.01
C LEU A 465 -13.30 -25.99 -27.32
N SER A 466 -13.42 -27.30 -27.53
CA SER A 466 -12.92 -27.96 -28.77
C SER A 466 -13.47 -27.31 -30.04
N LYS A 467 -14.74 -26.91 -30.02
CA LYS A 467 -15.41 -26.25 -31.17
C LYS A 467 -14.82 -24.83 -31.40
N GLN A 468 -14.55 -24.09 -30.34
CA GLN A 468 -14.03 -22.73 -30.47
C GLN A 468 -12.60 -22.70 -31.00
N ILE A 469 -11.75 -23.61 -30.57
CA ILE A 469 -10.33 -23.63 -30.96
C ILE A 469 -10.06 -24.54 -32.19
N GLY A 470 -11.09 -25.09 -32.83
CA GLY A 470 -10.94 -25.97 -33.99
C GLY A 470 -10.12 -27.23 -33.69
N SER A 471 -10.21 -27.78 -32.47
CA SER A 471 -9.47 -28.96 -32.04
C SER A 471 -10.33 -30.21 -32.11
N ALA A 472 -9.67 -31.38 -32.27
CA ALA A 472 -10.28 -32.66 -31.95
C ALA A 472 -10.72 -32.72 -30.48
N ARG A 473 -11.46 -33.78 -30.09
CA ARG A 473 -11.90 -33.95 -28.70
C ARG A 473 -10.76 -33.73 -27.71
N LEU A 474 -10.99 -32.83 -26.73
CA LEU A 474 -10.05 -32.52 -25.66
C LEU A 474 -10.22 -33.48 -24.48
N SER A 475 -9.11 -33.77 -23.83
CA SER A 475 -9.02 -34.51 -22.57
C SER A 475 -8.06 -33.79 -21.63
N PHE A 476 -8.12 -34.05 -20.33
CA PHE A 476 -7.08 -33.61 -19.41
C PHE A 476 -5.73 -34.22 -19.79
N GLY A 477 -4.68 -33.44 -19.72
CA GLY A 477 -3.32 -33.92 -19.96
C GLY A 477 -2.81 -34.76 -18.80
N GLU A 478 -2.05 -35.79 -19.10
CA GLU A 478 -1.44 -36.68 -18.10
C GLU A 478 -0.33 -35.94 -17.33
N PRO A 479 -0.05 -36.35 -16.07
CA PRO A 479 0.98 -35.70 -15.22
C PRO A 479 2.36 -35.66 -15.88
N GLU A 480 2.73 -36.64 -16.69
CA GLU A 480 4.02 -36.71 -17.36
C GLU A 480 4.22 -35.56 -18.37
N PHE A 481 3.17 -35.18 -19.08
CA PHE A 481 3.21 -34.04 -20.00
C PHE A 481 3.20 -32.73 -19.26
N MET A 482 2.50 -32.66 -18.13
CA MET A 482 2.47 -31.46 -17.28
C MET A 482 3.84 -31.19 -16.68
N GLU A 483 4.50 -32.18 -16.13
CA GLU A 483 5.86 -32.07 -15.61
C GLU A 483 6.85 -31.74 -16.74
N ARG A 484 6.73 -32.38 -17.89
CA ARG A 484 7.61 -32.20 -19.03
C ARG A 484 7.57 -30.79 -19.62
N PHE A 485 6.39 -30.18 -19.78
CA PHE A 485 6.24 -28.90 -20.45
C PHE A 485 6.18 -27.73 -19.47
N LEU A 486 5.54 -27.92 -18.33
CA LEU A 486 5.31 -26.84 -17.36
C LEU A 486 6.18 -26.93 -16.11
N GLY A 487 6.88 -28.06 -15.89
CA GLY A 487 7.66 -28.29 -14.66
C GLY A 487 6.80 -28.39 -13.40
N ILE A 488 5.51 -28.70 -13.54
CA ILE A 488 4.53 -28.65 -12.44
C ILE A 488 3.88 -30.01 -12.23
N SER A 489 3.55 -30.30 -10.97
CA SER A 489 2.80 -31.51 -10.58
C SER A 489 1.28 -31.23 -10.50
N PRO A 490 0.42 -32.24 -10.60
CA PRO A 490 -1.02 -32.07 -10.36
C PRO A 490 -1.33 -31.37 -9.04
N GLY A 491 -2.31 -30.47 -9.06
CA GLY A 491 -2.67 -29.64 -7.90
C GLY A 491 -1.89 -28.31 -7.79
N SER A 492 -0.89 -28.08 -8.67
CA SER A 492 -0.09 -26.84 -8.67
C SER A 492 -0.14 -26.11 -10.02
N VAL A 493 -1.12 -26.44 -10.88
CA VAL A 493 -1.20 -25.92 -12.24
C VAL A 493 -1.36 -24.40 -12.21
N SER A 494 -0.43 -23.71 -12.84
CA SER A 494 -0.33 -22.25 -12.84
C SER A 494 0.03 -21.74 -14.22
N VAL A 495 -0.45 -20.54 -14.56
CA VAL A 495 -0.04 -19.83 -15.77
C VAL A 495 1.47 -19.54 -15.77
N LEU A 496 2.07 -19.36 -14.59
CA LEU A 496 3.52 -19.17 -14.46
C LEU A 496 4.34 -20.40 -14.88
N GLY A 497 3.73 -21.59 -14.95
CA GLY A 497 4.38 -22.78 -15.47
C GLY A 497 4.80 -22.66 -16.92
N LEU A 498 4.15 -21.81 -17.70
CA LEU A 498 4.50 -21.54 -19.11
C LEU A 498 5.93 -20.99 -19.27
N MET A 499 6.54 -20.45 -18.21
CA MET A 499 7.95 -20.04 -18.22
C MET A 499 8.93 -21.19 -18.54
N ASN A 500 8.48 -22.44 -18.37
CA ASN A 500 9.28 -23.66 -18.65
C ASN A 500 9.05 -24.19 -20.07
N ASP A 501 8.05 -23.68 -20.79
CA ASP A 501 7.70 -24.11 -22.15
C ASP A 501 8.42 -23.28 -23.22
N ALA A 502 9.75 -23.37 -23.25
CA ALA A 502 10.58 -22.60 -24.18
C ALA A 502 10.33 -22.91 -25.67
N GLU A 503 9.68 -24.04 -25.99
CA GLU A 503 9.35 -24.46 -27.36
C GLU A 503 7.93 -24.05 -27.78
N ASN A 504 7.17 -23.37 -26.93
CA ASN A 504 5.76 -23.00 -27.15
C ASN A 504 4.88 -24.21 -27.55
N ARG A 505 5.06 -25.32 -26.84
CA ARG A 505 4.32 -26.56 -27.04
C ARG A 505 2.91 -26.52 -26.45
N VAL A 506 2.70 -25.61 -25.49
CA VAL A 506 1.44 -25.43 -24.76
C VAL A 506 0.81 -24.10 -25.15
N GLN A 507 -0.32 -24.15 -25.86
CA GLN A 507 -1.07 -22.93 -26.17
C GLN A 507 -1.86 -22.47 -24.95
N LEU A 508 -1.62 -21.21 -24.51
CA LEU A 508 -2.46 -20.58 -23.49
C LEU A 508 -3.84 -20.24 -24.07
N LEU A 509 -4.89 -20.71 -23.41
CA LEU A 509 -6.27 -20.33 -23.65
C LEU A 509 -6.78 -19.53 -22.46
N MET A 510 -7.43 -18.41 -22.70
CA MET A 510 -7.93 -17.53 -21.63
C MET A 510 -9.41 -17.23 -21.87
N ASP A 511 -10.25 -17.57 -20.89
CA ASP A 511 -11.67 -17.19 -20.92
C ASP A 511 -11.77 -15.67 -20.72
N ARG A 512 -12.57 -15.01 -21.58
CA ARG A 512 -12.76 -13.54 -21.52
C ARG A 512 -13.22 -13.04 -20.16
N ASP A 513 -13.96 -13.85 -19.39
CA ASP A 513 -14.43 -13.46 -18.07
C ASP A 513 -13.30 -13.33 -17.03
N VAL A 514 -12.12 -13.90 -17.28
CA VAL A 514 -10.95 -13.72 -16.43
C VAL A 514 -10.47 -12.27 -16.45
N LEU A 515 -10.66 -11.56 -17.55
CA LEU A 515 -10.28 -10.15 -17.70
C LEU A 515 -11.14 -9.18 -16.87
N LYS A 516 -12.23 -9.67 -16.25
CA LYS A 516 -13.04 -8.84 -15.35
C LYS A 516 -12.36 -8.57 -14.01
N GLY A 517 -11.37 -9.39 -13.65
CA GLY A 517 -10.58 -9.22 -12.43
C GLY A 517 -9.38 -8.31 -12.64
N THR A 518 -9.23 -7.29 -11.82
CA THR A 518 -8.02 -6.45 -11.81
C THR A 518 -6.80 -7.25 -11.34
N TYR A 519 -7.01 -8.12 -10.37
CA TYR A 519 -6.02 -9.06 -9.86
C TYR A 519 -6.48 -10.49 -10.08
N PHE A 520 -5.55 -11.39 -10.36
CA PHE A 520 -5.80 -12.82 -10.40
C PHE A 520 -4.95 -13.56 -9.37
N GLY A 521 -5.50 -14.66 -8.86
CA GLY A 521 -4.81 -15.58 -7.95
C GLY A 521 -4.19 -16.75 -8.73
N CYS A 522 -2.93 -17.08 -8.43
CA CYS A 522 -2.24 -18.24 -9.00
C CYS A 522 -1.20 -18.82 -8.02
N HIS A 523 -0.66 -19.99 -8.35
CA HIS A 523 0.44 -20.61 -7.62
C HIS A 523 1.81 -20.26 -8.24
N PRO A 524 2.86 -20.06 -7.45
CA PRO A 524 4.24 -19.99 -7.95
C PRO A 524 4.80 -21.39 -8.25
N ASN A 525 4.09 -22.16 -9.09
CA ASN A 525 4.41 -23.54 -9.50
C ASN A 525 4.45 -24.57 -8.35
N VAL A 526 3.95 -24.20 -7.15
CA VAL A 526 3.79 -25.09 -5.97
C VAL A 526 2.46 -24.80 -5.28
N ASN A 527 1.84 -25.83 -4.69
CA ASN A 527 0.55 -25.71 -4.00
C ASN A 527 0.65 -25.41 -2.48
N THR A 528 1.80 -24.90 -2.05
CA THR A 528 2.07 -24.48 -0.69
C THR A 528 2.29 -22.96 -0.59
N SER A 529 2.06 -22.26 -1.69
CA SER A 529 2.09 -20.82 -1.79
C SER A 529 1.13 -20.35 -2.88
N SER A 530 0.54 -19.18 -2.70
CA SER A 530 -0.35 -18.54 -3.67
C SER A 530 0.05 -17.08 -3.88
N LEU A 531 -0.15 -16.59 -5.08
CA LEU A 531 0.20 -15.25 -5.52
C LEU A 531 -1.05 -14.47 -5.94
N ARG A 532 -1.05 -13.17 -5.67
CA ARG A 532 -1.91 -12.20 -6.33
C ARG A 532 -1.07 -11.31 -7.22
N ILE A 533 -1.43 -11.27 -8.50
CA ILE A 533 -0.73 -10.50 -9.53
C ILE A 533 -1.78 -9.69 -10.30
N ARG A 534 -1.42 -8.52 -10.79
CA ARG A 534 -2.31 -7.72 -11.65
C ARG A 534 -2.51 -8.43 -13.00
N MET A 535 -3.73 -8.36 -13.52
CA MET A 535 -4.04 -8.92 -14.83
C MET A 535 -3.25 -8.22 -15.95
N ASP A 536 -3.09 -6.90 -15.85
CA ASP A 536 -2.30 -6.13 -16.82
C ASP A 536 -0.83 -6.59 -16.83
N ASP A 537 -0.22 -6.80 -15.64
CA ASP A 537 1.17 -7.31 -15.56
C ASP A 537 1.31 -8.72 -16.16
N LEU A 538 0.27 -9.57 -16.04
CA LEU A 538 0.25 -10.85 -16.72
C LEU A 538 0.32 -10.66 -18.24
N LEU A 539 -0.59 -9.83 -18.77
CA LEU A 539 -0.77 -9.67 -20.23
C LEU A 539 0.38 -8.89 -20.89
N GLU A 540 0.84 -7.83 -20.24
CA GLU A 540 1.77 -6.87 -20.86
C GLU A 540 3.24 -7.13 -20.52
N ARG A 541 3.52 -7.85 -19.43
CA ARG A 541 4.89 -8.06 -18.93
C ARG A 541 5.28 -9.53 -18.82
N ILE A 542 4.47 -10.35 -18.17
CA ILE A 542 4.82 -11.75 -17.90
C ILE A 542 4.71 -12.58 -19.17
N LEU A 543 3.55 -12.60 -19.82
CA LEU A 543 3.33 -13.43 -21.02
C LEU A 543 4.27 -13.05 -22.18
N PRO A 544 4.50 -11.76 -22.50
CA PRO A 544 5.49 -11.39 -23.51
C PRO A 544 6.92 -11.84 -23.15
N ALA A 545 7.32 -11.73 -21.88
CA ALA A 545 8.66 -12.12 -21.43
C ALA A 545 8.92 -13.63 -21.49
N ILE A 546 7.86 -14.44 -21.42
CA ILE A 546 7.93 -15.91 -21.58
C ILE A 546 7.48 -16.36 -22.96
N HIS A 547 7.30 -15.46 -23.91
CA HIS A 547 6.96 -15.69 -25.32
C HIS A 547 5.63 -16.45 -25.53
N HIS A 548 4.62 -16.21 -24.69
CA HIS A 548 3.29 -16.79 -24.82
C HIS A 548 2.24 -15.71 -25.07
N GLU A 549 1.34 -15.99 -26.02
CA GLU A 549 0.17 -15.16 -26.30
C GLU A 549 -1.12 -15.95 -25.99
N PRO A 550 -2.08 -15.35 -25.27
CA PRO A 550 -3.33 -16.03 -24.98
C PRO A 550 -4.27 -16.06 -26.19
N LEU A 551 -4.78 -17.23 -26.53
CA LEU A 551 -5.93 -17.35 -27.41
C LEU A 551 -7.20 -17.17 -26.56
N MET A 552 -7.94 -16.08 -26.83
CA MET A 552 -9.16 -15.75 -26.10
C MET A 552 -10.29 -16.68 -26.47
N VAL A 553 -10.96 -17.23 -25.46
CA VAL A 553 -12.16 -18.08 -25.61
C VAL A 553 -13.32 -17.52 -24.79
N GLU A 554 -14.53 -17.93 -25.12
CA GLU A 554 -15.75 -17.51 -24.41
C GLU A 554 -16.53 -18.75 -23.99
N LEU A 555 -16.40 -19.13 -22.71
CA LEU A 555 -17.10 -20.28 -22.15
C LEU A 555 -18.42 -19.84 -21.52
N LYS A 556 -19.52 -20.47 -21.90
CA LYS A 556 -20.86 -20.06 -21.46
C LYS A 556 -21.16 -20.43 -20.00
N GLY A 557 -20.48 -21.44 -19.46
CA GLY A 557 -20.87 -22.03 -18.17
C GLY A 557 -22.21 -22.78 -18.28
N ASP A 558 -22.76 -23.21 -17.14
CA ASP A 558 -24.18 -23.62 -17.09
C ASP A 558 -25.03 -22.39 -16.71
N PRO A 559 -26.06 -22.02 -17.47
CA PRO A 559 -27.07 -21.11 -16.98
C PRO A 559 -27.94 -21.90 -16.00
N ASN A 560 -27.61 -21.94 -14.76
CA ASN A 560 -28.42 -22.05 -13.55
C ASN A 560 -27.87 -22.97 -12.45
N PRO A 561 -28.07 -22.54 -11.21
CA PRO A 561 -28.17 -23.48 -10.10
C PRO A 561 -29.55 -24.05 -10.00
#